data_cfdb257606990d93f9eb02499c387df1
#
_entry.id   cfdb257606990d93f9eb02499c387df1
#
_cell.length_a   1.000
_cell.length_b   1.000
_cell.length_c   1.000
_cell.angle_alpha   90.00
_cell.angle_beta   90.00
_cell.angle_gamma   90.00
#
_symmetry.space_group_name_H-M   'P 1'
#
loop_
_entity.id
_entity.type
_entity.pdbx_description
1 polymer ?
#
loop_
_entity_poly.entity_id
_entity_poly.type
_entity_poly.pdbx_seq_one_letter_code
_entity_poly.pdbx_strand_id
1 'polypeptide(L)'
;MFLFSSLILALTGAVADAQPTTAEVRSTVERSIPYIEKQGLWWIEEKKCASCHRVGTMLWSLQNAKQHGFTVSDRLQEWTDWANDKALSKNDKGQIAGTTNKEGVVQQLFAFTPANSDPETRKKLIGLLRVDQKPDGSWKAGGQLPFQKRAKPETDAVSTMWLTLGLLTAADNPQNQKTIQQAQTFIDKSTPGKSTEWYVMKLLLATSQNQNQQRDQMIQQLQSLQHEDGGWGWLTSDPSDALGTGMALFALRKAGVNLQAEPVRRAERFLISTQKKDGSWPVKGTKAKKKDRIEETAVYWGTTWAVLGLLECLPQ
;
A
#
# COMPACT_ATOMS: atom_id res chain seq x y z
N MET A 1 -49.93 -42.81 21.04
CA MET A 1 -49.10 -41.69 21.52
C MET A 1 -47.91 -41.60 20.57
N PHE A 2 -48.04 -40.84 19.50
CA PHE A 2 -47.00 -40.69 18.45
C PHE A 2 -46.22 -39.43 18.76
N LEU A 3 -44.90 -39.57 19.01
CA LEU A 3 -43.97 -38.49 19.19
C LEU A 3 -43.46 -38.06 17.80
N PHE A 4 -43.83 -36.87 17.36
CA PHE A 4 -43.21 -36.18 16.22
C PHE A 4 -41.93 -35.51 16.70
N SER A 5 -40.76 -36.06 16.33
CA SER A 5 -39.48 -35.37 16.46
C SER A 5 -39.29 -34.45 15.27
N SER A 6 -39.40 -33.15 15.51
CA SER A 6 -39.10 -32.12 14.52
C SER A 6 -37.57 -31.99 14.37
N LEU A 7 -37.06 -32.39 13.22
CA LEU A 7 -35.65 -32.16 12.82
C LEU A 7 -35.52 -30.71 12.37
N ILE A 8 -34.99 -29.82 13.22
CA ILE A 8 -34.60 -28.48 12.84
C ILE A 8 -33.21 -28.60 12.21
N LEU A 9 -33.18 -28.58 10.88
CA LEU A 9 -31.93 -28.48 10.11
C LEU A 9 -31.44 -27.03 10.20
N ALA A 10 -30.36 -26.81 10.92
CA ALA A 10 -29.71 -25.50 11.00
C ALA A 10 -29.01 -25.16 9.67
N LEU A 11 -29.63 -24.31 8.88
CA LEU A 11 -29.07 -23.69 7.68
C LEU A 11 -28.16 -22.50 8.09
N THR A 12 -27.01 -22.72 8.72
CA THR A 12 -26.10 -21.66 9.15
C THR A 12 -24.72 -21.72 8.49
N GLY A 13 -24.50 -22.57 7.49
CA GLY A 13 -23.16 -22.79 6.90
C GLY A 13 -22.86 -22.11 5.55
N ALA A 14 -23.86 -21.59 4.82
CA ALA A 14 -23.66 -21.26 3.40
C ALA A 14 -23.36 -19.78 3.08
N VAL A 15 -23.51 -18.87 4.03
CA VAL A 15 -23.28 -17.41 3.77
C VAL A 15 -21.82 -16.99 3.98
N ALA A 16 -21.07 -17.77 4.74
CA ALA A 16 -19.68 -17.41 5.11
C ALA A 16 -18.65 -17.57 3.97
N ASP A 17 -19.00 -18.26 2.87
CA ASP A 17 -18.05 -18.62 1.81
C ASP A 17 -18.32 -17.99 0.44
N ALA A 18 -19.35 -17.18 0.31
CA ALA A 18 -19.68 -16.52 -0.95
C ALA A 18 -18.64 -15.43 -1.31
N GLN A 19 -18.25 -15.38 -2.60
CA GLN A 19 -17.46 -14.27 -3.15
C GLN A 19 -18.20 -12.95 -2.93
N PRO A 20 -17.54 -11.89 -2.42
CA PRO A 20 -18.11 -10.56 -2.43
C PRO A 20 -18.49 -10.13 -3.85
N THR A 21 -19.64 -9.49 -3.98
CA THR A 21 -20.11 -9.00 -5.28
C THR A 21 -19.32 -7.76 -5.70
N THR A 22 -19.22 -7.53 -7.00
CA THR A 22 -18.65 -6.29 -7.53
C THR A 22 -19.34 -5.05 -6.95
N ALA A 23 -20.65 -5.10 -6.69
CA ALA A 23 -21.40 -4.01 -6.09
C ALA A 23 -20.97 -3.72 -4.63
N GLU A 24 -20.71 -4.75 -3.82
CA GLU A 24 -20.23 -4.58 -2.44
C GLU A 24 -18.83 -3.98 -2.42
N VAL A 25 -17.93 -4.46 -3.29
CA VAL A 25 -16.58 -3.90 -3.43
C VAL A 25 -16.67 -2.43 -3.86
N ARG A 26 -17.45 -2.10 -4.89
CA ARG A 26 -17.64 -0.71 -5.35
C ARG A 26 -18.18 0.18 -4.25
N SER A 27 -19.25 -0.22 -3.56
CA SER A 27 -19.84 0.54 -2.46
C SER A 27 -18.86 0.79 -1.32
N THR A 28 -17.99 -0.19 -1.02
CA THR A 28 -16.95 -0.05 0.00
C THR A 28 -15.90 0.99 -0.40
N VAL A 29 -15.44 0.97 -1.66
CA VAL A 29 -14.51 1.97 -2.20
C VAL A 29 -15.14 3.36 -2.20
N GLU A 30 -16.37 3.50 -2.71
CA GLU A 30 -17.10 4.78 -2.77
C GLU A 30 -17.20 5.47 -1.41
N ARG A 31 -17.52 4.72 -0.36
CA ARG A 31 -17.58 5.28 1.00
C ARG A 31 -16.23 5.80 1.50
N SER A 32 -15.12 5.26 1.02
CA SER A 32 -13.79 5.67 1.47
C SER A 32 -13.29 6.97 0.84
N ILE A 33 -13.71 7.28 -0.38
CA ILE A 33 -13.20 8.43 -1.14
C ILE A 33 -13.34 9.75 -0.36
N PRO A 34 -14.50 10.12 0.20
CA PRO A 34 -14.65 11.36 0.96
C PRO A 34 -13.74 11.42 2.20
N TYR A 35 -13.50 10.28 2.86
CA TYR A 35 -12.58 10.21 3.99
C TYR A 35 -11.14 10.49 3.55
N ILE A 36 -10.70 9.83 2.46
CA ILE A 36 -9.34 9.98 1.92
C ILE A 36 -9.11 11.43 1.49
N GLU A 37 -10.02 12.03 0.76
CA GLU A 37 -9.94 13.42 0.31
C GLU A 37 -9.88 14.39 1.49
N LYS A 38 -10.82 14.31 2.42
CA LYS A 38 -10.88 15.20 3.58
C LYS A 38 -9.59 15.15 4.41
N GLN A 39 -9.10 13.96 4.73
CA GLN A 39 -7.94 13.78 5.58
C GLN A 39 -6.63 14.09 4.86
N GLY A 40 -6.57 13.86 3.56
CA GLY A 40 -5.43 14.22 2.72
C GLY A 40 -5.34 15.73 2.50
N LEU A 41 -6.47 16.38 2.20
CA LEU A 41 -6.54 17.83 2.04
C LEU A 41 -6.14 18.57 3.32
N TRP A 42 -6.66 18.12 4.49
CA TRP A 42 -6.23 18.65 5.78
C TRP A 42 -4.69 18.55 5.94
N TRP A 43 -4.07 17.46 5.48
CA TRP A 43 -2.62 17.32 5.55
C TRP A 43 -1.88 18.31 4.63
N ILE A 44 -2.41 18.57 3.44
CA ILE A 44 -1.88 19.56 2.49
C ILE A 44 -1.92 20.96 3.15
N GLU A 45 -3.06 21.35 3.71
CA GLU A 45 -3.31 22.68 4.24
C GLU A 45 -2.55 22.94 5.55
N GLU A 46 -2.58 21.98 6.49
CA GLU A 46 -2.05 22.16 7.84
C GLU A 46 -0.59 21.74 8.00
N LYS A 47 -0.18 20.66 7.34
CA LYS A 47 1.18 20.09 7.47
C LYS A 47 2.11 20.53 6.35
N LYS A 48 1.57 20.92 5.22
CA LYS A 48 2.31 21.42 4.03
C LYS A 48 3.47 20.50 3.63
N CYS A 49 3.29 19.20 3.79
CA CYS A 49 4.29 18.17 3.52
C CYS A 49 3.79 17.17 2.49
N ALA A 50 4.39 17.15 1.29
CA ALA A 50 3.99 16.32 0.17
C ALA A 50 4.38 14.85 0.33
N SER A 51 5.59 14.57 0.82
CA SER A 51 6.16 13.21 0.85
C SER A 51 6.02 12.50 2.21
N CYS A 52 5.32 13.10 3.22
CA CYS A 52 5.35 12.57 4.57
C CYS A 52 4.40 11.37 4.77
N HIS A 53 3.12 11.58 5.11
CA HIS A 53 2.29 10.50 5.65
C HIS A 53 1.01 10.22 4.86
N ARG A 54 0.50 11.18 4.11
CA ARG A 54 -0.84 11.06 3.54
C ARG A 54 -0.90 11.34 2.05
N VAL A 55 -0.18 12.35 1.57
CA VAL A 55 -0.40 12.89 0.22
C VAL A 55 -0.05 11.86 -0.86
N GLY A 56 1.09 11.17 -0.75
CA GLY A 56 1.48 10.18 -1.75
C GLY A 56 0.44 9.07 -1.92
N THR A 57 -0.02 8.47 -0.81
CA THR A 57 -1.04 7.41 -0.85
C THR A 57 -2.42 7.94 -1.24
N MET A 58 -2.76 9.20 -0.88
CA MET A 58 -3.97 9.88 -1.35
C MET A 58 -4.00 9.93 -2.87
N LEU A 59 -2.98 10.52 -3.47
CA LEU A 59 -2.90 10.70 -4.91
C LEU A 59 -2.95 9.35 -5.63
N TRP A 60 -2.21 8.36 -5.14
CA TRP A 60 -2.18 7.03 -5.72
C TRP A 60 -3.53 6.32 -5.64
N SER A 61 -4.18 6.30 -4.47
CA SER A 61 -5.47 5.63 -4.31
C SER A 61 -6.60 6.32 -5.06
N LEU A 62 -6.68 7.67 -5.04
CA LEU A 62 -7.70 8.43 -5.76
C LEU A 62 -7.51 8.36 -7.28
N GLN A 63 -6.27 8.40 -7.79
CA GLN A 63 -6.02 8.25 -9.21
C GLN A 63 -6.41 6.86 -9.72
N ASN A 64 -6.12 5.80 -8.94
CA ASN A 64 -6.58 4.45 -9.27
C ASN A 64 -8.12 4.34 -9.21
N ALA A 65 -8.76 4.93 -8.20
CA ALA A 65 -10.21 4.97 -8.12
C ALA A 65 -10.82 5.67 -9.35
N LYS A 66 -10.27 6.81 -9.77
CA LYS A 66 -10.69 7.52 -11.00
C LYS A 66 -10.58 6.63 -12.25
N GLN A 67 -9.49 5.88 -12.39
CA GLN A 67 -9.30 4.94 -13.51
C GLN A 67 -10.33 3.80 -13.53
N HIS A 68 -10.84 3.39 -12.36
CA HIS A 68 -11.93 2.41 -12.22
C HIS A 68 -13.33 3.03 -12.30
N GLY A 69 -13.44 4.30 -12.74
CA GLY A 69 -14.71 5.00 -12.97
C GLY A 69 -15.41 5.48 -11.70
N PHE A 70 -14.68 5.66 -10.59
CA PHE A 70 -15.23 6.30 -9.39
C PHE A 70 -15.17 7.82 -9.52
N THR A 71 -16.17 8.49 -8.94
CA THR A 71 -16.16 9.93 -8.80
C THR A 71 -15.16 10.33 -7.70
N VAL A 72 -14.19 11.14 -8.05
CA VAL A 72 -13.22 11.78 -7.15
C VAL A 72 -13.26 13.28 -7.38
N SER A 73 -12.70 14.06 -6.45
CA SER A 73 -12.66 15.51 -6.57
C SER A 73 -12.00 15.97 -7.87
N ASP A 74 -12.60 16.99 -8.52
CA ASP A 74 -12.03 17.65 -9.71
C ASP A 74 -10.70 18.34 -9.41
N ARG A 75 -10.39 18.60 -8.13
CA ARG A 75 -9.13 19.16 -7.65
C ARG A 75 -7.97 18.16 -7.58
N LEU A 76 -8.16 16.91 -7.94
CA LEU A 76 -7.12 15.88 -7.85
C LEU A 76 -5.85 16.28 -8.63
N GLN A 77 -5.99 16.93 -9.79
CA GLN A 77 -4.84 17.43 -10.56
C GLN A 77 -4.12 18.56 -9.82
N GLU A 78 -4.84 19.52 -9.26
CA GLU A 78 -4.28 20.61 -8.44
C GLU A 78 -3.45 20.05 -7.27
N TRP A 79 -3.96 19.04 -6.58
CA TRP A 79 -3.23 18.40 -5.47
C TRP A 79 -1.98 17.65 -5.95
N THR A 80 -2.06 17.05 -7.14
CA THR A 80 -0.92 16.35 -7.76
C THR A 80 0.19 17.34 -8.10
N ASP A 81 -0.14 18.46 -8.75
CA ASP A 81 0.80 19.51 -9.13
C ASP A 81 1.44 20.12 -7.88
N TRP A 82 0.63 20.46 -6.87
CA TRP A 82 1.12 20.96 -5.59
C TRP A 82 2.10 19.98 -4.93
N ALA A 83 1.79 18.67 -4.93
CA ALA A 83 2.64 17.66 -4.31
C ALA A 83 3.98 17.52 -5.04
N ASN A 84 3.97 17.58 -6.37
CA ASN A 84 5.16 17.50 -7.21
C ASN A 84 6.07 18.71 -6.98
N ASP A 85 5.53 19.93 -7.03
CA ASP A 85 6.25 21.15 -6.78
C ASP A 85 6.85 21.17 -5.37
N LYS A 86 6.05 20.75 -4.38
CA LYS A 86 6.50 20.71 -3.00
C LYS A 86 7.60 19.67 -2.78
N ALA A 87 7.50 18.49 -3.41
CA ALA A 87 8.55 17.47 -3.32
C ALA A 87 9.89 17.93 -3.95
N LEU A 88 9.82 18.73 -5.00
CA LEU A 88 10.99 19.29 -5.71
C LEU A 88 11.53 20.59 -5.10
N SER A 89 10.79 21.23 -4.20
CA SER A 89 11.20 22.47 -3.52
C SER A 89 12.14 22.20 -2.33
N LYS A 90 12.84 23.25 -1.90
CA LYS A 90 13.62 23.22 -0.66
C LYS A 90 12.71 23.34 0.56
N ASN A 91 12.98 22.55 1.59
CA ASN A 91 12.38 22.69 2.91
C ASN A 91 13.11 23.78 3.73
N ASP A 92 12.63 24.03 4.95
CA ASP A 92 13.20 25.06 5.86
C ASP A 92 14.67 24.79 6.24
N LYS A 93 15.17 23.57 6.01
CA LYS A 93 16.57 23.18 6.22
C LYS A 93 17.42 23.26 4.95
N GLY A 94 16.87 23.80 3.86
CA GLY A 94 17.55 23.91 2.56
C GLY A 94 17.69 22.61 1.78
N GLN A 95 17.10 21.49 2.26
CA GLN A 95 17.11 20.19 1.58
C GLN A 95 15.94 20.11 0.61
N ILE A 96 16.10 19.38 -0.51
CA ILE A 96 14.96 19.07 -1.38
C ILE A 96 13.98 18.19 -0.59
N ALA A 97 12.73 18.64 -0.45
CA ALA A 97 11.77 18.05 0.46
C ALA A 97 11.52 16.55 0.19
N GLY A 98 11.44 16.14 -1.07
CA GLY A 98 11.23 14.75 -1.49
C GLY A 98 12.36 13.80 -1.09
N THR A 99 13.59 14.29 -0.84
CA THR A 99 14.71 13.43 -0.39
C THR A 99 14.58 13.03 1.08
N THR A 100 13.74 13.68 1.86
CA THR A 100 13.58 13.40 3.30
C THR A 100 12.67 12.21 3.59
N ASN A 101 11.77 11.88 2.66
CA ASN A 101 10.92 10.68 2.70
C ASN A 101 10.60 10.20 1.28
N LYS A 102 11.51 9.41 0.73
CA LYS A 102 11.47 9.00 -0.67
C LYS A 102 10.36 7.99 -0.99
N GLU A 103 9.89 7.20 0.00
CA GLU A 103 8.74 6.31 -0.19
C GLU A 103 7.47 7.10 -0.57
N GLY A 104 7.28 8.28 0.02
CA GLY A 104 6.20 9.18 -0.37
C GLY A 104 6.31 9.66 -1.82
N VAL A 105 7.55 9.88 -2.32
CA VAL A 105 7.80 10.20 -3.73
C VAL A 105 7.49 8.99 -4.63
N VAL A 106 7.81 7.77 -4.22
CA VAL A 106 7.42 6.56 -4.98
C VAL A 106 5.89 6.44 -5.09
N GLN A 107 5.17 6.70 -4.00
CA GLN A 107 3.70 6.69 -4.01
C GLN A 107 3.14 7.78 -4.95
N GLN A 108 3.75 8.97 -5.00
CA GLN A 108 3.41 10.00 -5.99
C GLN A 108 3.66 9.51 -7.42
N LEU A 109 4.80 8.84 -7.68
CA LEU A 109 5.11 8.28 -8.99
C LEU A 109 4.10 7.21 -9.44
N PHE A 110 3.54 6.43 -8.51
CA PHE A 110 2.48 5.45 -8.82
C PHE A 110 1.12 6.10 -9.13
N ALA A 111 0.93 7.37 -8.77
CA ALA A 111 -0.23 8.15 -9.17
C ALA A 111 -0.12 8.74 -10.59
N PHE A 112 1.06 8.68 -11.21
CA PHE A 112 1.23 9.20 -12.57
C PHE A 112 0.53 8.33 -13.61
N THR A 113 -0.15 9.01 -14.54
CA THR A 113 -0.75 8.43 -15.75
C THR A 113 -0.28 9.24 -16.96
N PRO A 114 -0.39 8.73 -18.19
CA PRO A 114 -0.08 9.52 -19.38
C PRO A 114 -0.86 10.84 -19.46
N ALA A 115 -2.06 10.90 -18.87
CA ALA A 115 -2.93 12.07 -18.93
C ALA A 115 -2.61 13.16 -17.89
N ASN A 116 -1.95 12.78 -16.77
CA ASN A 116 -1.73 13.70 -15.63
C ASN A 116 -0.25 13.94 -15.31
N SER A 117 0.68 13.45 -16.12
CA SER A 117 2.11 13.54 -15.84
C SER A 117 2.88 14.41 -16.82
N ASP A 118 3.58 15.42 -16.30
CA ASP A 118 4.64 16.09 -17.04
C ASP A 118 5.90 15.20 -17.02
N PRO A 119 6.46 14.81 -18.20
CA PRO A 119 7.63 13.93 -18.27
C PRO A 119 8.87 14.49 -17.56
N GLU A 120 9.09 15.79 -17.59
CA GLU A 120 10.25 16.42 -16.94
C GLU A 120 10.10 16.42 -15.41
N THR A 121 8.90 16.69 -14.90
CA THR A 121 8.60 16.57 -13.47
C THR A 121 8.78 15.12 -12.99
N ARG A 122 8.25 14.15 -13.74
CA ARG A 122 8.43 12.70 -13.45
C ARG A 122 9.91 12.32 -13.41
N LYS A 123 10.71 12.76 -14.39
CA LYS A 123 12.16 12.52 -14.45
C LYS A 123 12.89 13.12 -13.25
N LYS A 124 12.54 14.34 -12.82
CA LYS A 124 13.10 14.99 -11.63
C LYS A 124 12.78 14.19 -10.36
N LEU A 125 11.51 13.77 -10.17
CA LEU A 125 11.11 12.97 -9.02
C LEU A 125 11.83 11.62 -8.96
N ILE A 126 11.97 10.92 -10.09
CA ILE A 126 12.77 9.69 -10.19
C ILE A 126 14.24 9.97 -9.82
N GLY A 127 14.78 11.12 -10.25
CA GLY A 127 16.13 11.57 -9.86
C GLY A 127 16.35 11.64 -8.35
N LEU A 128 15.33 12.06 -7.58
CA LEU A 128 15.42 12.12 -6.11
C LEU A 128 15.61 10.74 -5.47
N LEU A 129 15.09 9.67 -6.09
CA LEU A 129 15.17 8.32 -5.53
C LEU A 129 16.63 7.81 -5.48
N ARG A 130 17.48 8.23 -6.42
CA ARG A 130 18.90 7.82 -6.46
C ARG A 130 19.77 8.47 -5.39
N VAL A 131 19.33 9.62 -4.86
CA VAL A 131 20.11 10.39 -3.88
C VAL A 131 20.33 9.55 -2.60
N ASP A 132 21.53 9.62 -2.04
CA ASP A 132 21.94 8.97 -0.79
C ASP A 132 21.86 7.42 -0.78
N GLN A 133 21.95 6.77 -1.97
CA GLN A 133 22.20 5.33 -1.99
C GLN A 133 23.56 5.04 -1.36
N LYS A 134 23.60 4.13 -0.40
CA LYS A 134 24.82 3.73 0.29
C LYS A 134 25.67 2.79 -0.59
N PRO A 135 26.97 2.64 -0.27
CA PRO A 135 27.87 1.73 -0.99
C PRO A 135 27.38 0.26 -1.00
N ASP A 136 26.62 -0.17 0.01
CA ASP A 136 26.03 -1.50 0.09
C ASP A 136 24.77 -1.67 -0.78
N GLY A 137 24.33 -0.61 -1.47
CA GLY A 137 23.15 -0.58 -2.31
C GLY A 137 21.85 -0.19 -1.58
N SER A 138 21.86 -0.05 -0.25
CA SER A 138 20.68 0.31 0.53
C SER A 138 20.46 1.81 0.62
N TRP A 139 19.27 2.19 1.10
CA TRP A 139 18.98 3.51 1.62
C TRP A 139 18.63 3.43 3.10
N LYS A 140 18.94 4.50 3.80
CA LYS A 140 18.42 4.71 5.15
C LYS A 140 16.98 5.15 5.05
N ALA A 141 16.10 4.51 5.82
CA ALA A 141 14.71 4.92 5.94
C ALA A 141 14.61 6.38 6.42
N GLY A 142 13.77 7.16 5.75
CA GLY A 142 13.58 8.58 6.03
C GLY A 142 12.45 8.88 6.99
N GLY A 143 12.27 10.18 7.29
CA GLY A 143 11.12 10.71 8.02
C GLY A 143 10.87 10.04 9.37
N GLN A 144 9.69 9.46 9.55
CA GLN A 144 9.27 8.76 10.77
C GLN A 144 9.36 7.23 10.68
N LEU A 145 9.78 6.68 9.55
CA LEU A 145 9.89 5.23 9.35
C LEU A 145 10.83 4.54 10.35
N PRO A 146 11.97 5.15 10.76
CA PRO A 146 12.85 4.54 11.79
C PRO A 146 12.18 4.34 13.16
N PHE A 147 11.04 4.95 13.42
CA PHE A 147 10.31 4.84 14.70
C PHE A 147 9.20 3.77 14.69
N GLN A 148 9.10 3.00 13.62
CA GLN A 148 8.15 1.91 13.53
C GLN A 148 8.51 0.76 14.51
N LYS A 149 7.51 -0.06 14.85
CA LYS A 149 7.67 -1.16 15.82
C LYS A 149 8.42 -2.39 15.29
N ARG A 150 8.86 -2.37 14.04
CA ARG A 150 9.74 -3.38 13.43
C ARG A 150 11.22 -3.02 13.60
N ALA A 151 12.10 -4.00 13.40
CA ALA A 151 13.54 -3.80 13.51
C ALA A 151 14.07 -2.78 12.48
N LYS A 152 15.08 -1.99 12.85
CA LYS A 152 15.67 -0.99 11.96
C LYS A 152 16.24 -1.58 10.66
N PRO A 153 16.99 -2.73 10.66
CA PRO A 153 17.45 -3.33 9.41
C PRO A 153 16.31 -3.70 8.46
N GLU A 154 15.20 -4.21 8.98
CA GLU A 154 14.00 -4.46 8.20
C GLU A 154 13.40 -3.17 7.62
N THR A 155 13.37 -2.10 8.40
CA THR A 155 12.88 -0.81 7.93
C THR A 155 13.73 -0.28 6.77
N ASP A 156 15.07 -0.34 6.88
CA ASP A 156 15.97 0.06 5.80
C ASP A 156 15.83 -0.85 4.56
N ALA A 157 15.57 -2.16 4.75
CA ALA A 157 15.32 -3.10 3.66
C ALA A 157 14.02 -2.78 2.92
N VAL A 158 12.93 -2.52 3.65
CA VAL A 158 11.64 -2.15 3.07
C VAL A 158 11.74 -0.82 2.32
N SER A 159 12.40 0.20 2.91
CA SER A 159 12.68 1.46 2.20
C SER A 159 13.45 1.22 0.92
N THR A 160 14.47 0.36 0.94
CA THR A 160 15.24 0.00 -0.25
C THR A 160 14.37 -0.66 -1.32
N MET A 161 13.48 -1.56 -0.92
CA MET A 161 12.52 -2.19 -1.84
C MET A 161 11.54 -1.18 -2.46
N TRP A 162 11.01 -0.24 -1.67
CA TRP A 162 10.16 0.84 -2.16
C TRP A 162 10.86 1.68 -3.23
N LEU A 163 12.08 2.13 -2.95
CA LEU A 163 12.82 2.97 -3.89
C LEU A 163 13.18 2.21 -5.17
N THR A 164 13.50 0.92 -5.04
CA THR A 164 13.74 0.05 -6.20
C THR A 164 12.51 -0.06 -7.08
N LEU A 165 11.32 -0.27 -6.50
CA LEU A 165 10.05 -0.27 -7.25
C LEU A 165 9.80 1.05 -7.98
N GLY A 166 10.07 2.19 -7.32
CA GLY A 166 9.98 3.50 -7.96
C GLY A 166 10.94 3.67 -9.13
N LEU A 167 12.18 3.21 -9.00
CA LEU A 167 13.20 3.27 -10.06
C LEU A 167 12.86 2.35 -11.24
N LEU A 168 12.21 1.20 -10.99
CA LEU A 168 11.77 0.27 -12.03
C LEU A 168 10.74 0.91 -12.98
N THR A 169 10.02 1.95 -12.56
CA THR A 169 9.10 2.68 -13.46
C THR A 169 9.81 3.45 -14.59
N ALA A 170 11.15 3.53 -14.55
CA ALA A 170 12.02 4.12 -15.58
C ALA A 170 13.33 3.31 -15.69
N ALA A 171 13.19 2.00 -15.81
CA ALA A 171 14.31 1.03 -15.84
C ALA A 171 15.16 1.12 -17.12
N ASP A 172 14.67 1.76 -18.17
CA ASP A 172 15.38 2.06 -19.42
C ASP A 172 16.55 3.05 -19.23
N ASN A 173 16.53 3.85 -18.17
CA ASN A 173 17.60 4.79 -17.86
C ASN A 173 18.83 4.04 -17.28
N PRO A 174 20.04 4.16 -17.89
CA PRO A 174 21.26 3.46 -17.43
C PRO A 174 21.67 3.76 -15.98
N GLN A 175 21.43 4.98 -15.50
CA GLN A 175 21.73 5.34 -14.10
C GLN A 175 20.78 4.61 -13.14
N ASN A 176 19.50 4.46 -13.52
CA ASN A 176 18.55 3.70 -12.73
C ASN A 176 18.90 2.22 -12.71
N GLN A 177 19.29 1.63 -13.83
CA GLN A 177 19.73 0.23 -13.93
C GLN A 177 20.87 -0.10 -12.95
N LYS A 178 21.91 0.74 -12.93
CA LYS A 178 23.04 0.59 -11.98
C LYS A 178 22.56 0.66 -10.53
N THR A 179 21.73 1.64 -10.21
CA THR A 179 21.17 1.85 -8.86
C THR A 179 20.30 0.67 -8.44
N ILE A 180 19.44 0.17 -9.34
CA ILE A 180 18.58 -1.00 -9.11
C ILE A 180 19.42 -2.25 -8.87
N GLN A 181 20.47 -2.50 -9.65
CA GLN A 181 21.34 -3.66 -9.50
C GLN A 181 22.03 -3.68 -8.12
N GLN A 182 22.54 -2.53 -7.67
CA GLN A 182 23.14 -2.41 -6.34
C GLN A 182 22.11 -2.66 -5.23
N ALA A 183 20.91 -2.08 -5.37
CA ALA A 183 19.81 -2.31 -4.41
C ALA A 183 19.38 -3.78 -4.38
N GLN A 184 19.28 -4.44 -5.52
CA GLN A 184 18.93 -5.86 -5.60
C GLN A 184 19.94 -6.73 -4.86
N THR A 185 21.24 -6.44 -5.01
CA THR A 185 22.30 -7.15 -4.26
C THR A 185 22.13 -7.04 -2.74
N PHE A 186 21.72 -5.88 -2.25
CA PHE A 186 21.41 -5.68 -0.83
C PHE A 186 20.14 -6.43 -0.41
N ILE A 187 19.07 -6.30 -1.21
CA ILE A 187 17.77 -6.93 -0.93
C ILE A 187 17.89 -8.46 -0.86
N ASP A 188 18.69 -9.07 -1.73
CA ASP A 188 18.88 -10.52 -1.78
C ASP A 188 19.64 -11.07 -0.56
N LYS A 189 20.47 -10.24 0.07
CA LYS A 189 21.18 -10.56 1.32
C LYS A 189 20.38 -10.23 2.58
N SER A 190 19.24 -9.53 2.45
CA SER A 190 18.44 -9.14 3.61
C SER A 190 17.71 -10.34 4.21
N THR A 191 17.68 -10.40 5.54
CA THR A 191 16.90 -11.43 6.25
C THR A 191 15.40 -11.15 6.11
N PRO A 192 14.55 -12.21 6.09
CA PRO A 192 13.11 -12.02 6.09
C PRO A 192 12.63 -11.15 7.25
N GLY A 193 11.73 -10.23 6.93
CA GLY A 193 11.13 -9.33 7.91
C GLY A 193 9.99 -9.97 8.70
N LYS A 194 9.48 -9.21 9.67
CA LYS A 194 8.31 -9.57 10.48
C LYS A 194 7.07 -8.78 10.10
N SER A 195 7.19 -7.77 9.24
CA SER A 195 6.04 -6.99 8.77
C SER A 195 5.46 -7.57 7.48
N THR A 196 4.14 -7.51 7.34
CA THR A 196 3.44 -7.86 6.10
C THR A 196 3.98 -7.03 4.93
N GLU A 197 4.34 -5.76 5.17
CA GLU A 197 4.93 -4.89 4.17
C GLU A 197 6.22 -5.45 3.56
N TRP A 198 7.07 -6.15 4.34
CA TRP A 198 8.28 -6.77 3.81
C TRP A 198 7.95 -7.84 2.74
N TYR A 199 6.99 -8.71 3.01
CA TYR A 199 6.55 -9.77 2.07
C TYR A 199 5.87 -9.16 0.84
N VAL A 200 5.05 -8.15 1.04
CA VAL A 200 4.38 -7.39 -0.03
C VAL A 200 5.39 -6.75 -0.96
N MET A 201 6.39 -6.04 -0.43
CA MET A 201 7.40 -5.39 -1.26
C MET A 201 8.28 -6.40 -2.01
N LYS A 202 8.65 -7.52 -1.41
CA LYS A 202 9.36 -8.61 -2.10
C LYS A 202 8.52 -9.19 -3.24
N LEU A 203 7.22 -9.42 -3.02
CA LEU A 203 6.31 -9.92 -4.05
C LEU A 203 6.17 -8.94 -5.22
N LEU A 204 5.98 -7.65 -4.92
CA LEU A 204 5.86 -6.61 -5.95
C LEU A 204 7.14 -6.47 -6.78
N LEU A 205 8.32 -6.56 -6.15
CA LEU A 205 9.61 -6.55 -6.86
C LEU A 205 9.75 -7.76 -7.77
N ALA A 206 9.51 -8.98 -7.27
CA ALA A 206 9.59 -10.19 -8.06
C ALA A 206 8.63 -10.15 -9.26
N THR A 207 7.42 -9.61 -9.05
CA THR A 207 6.42 -9.41 -10.11
C THR A 207 6.91 -8.40 -11.15
N SER A 208 7.38 -7.22 -10.71
CA SER A 208 7.82 -6.14 -11.61
C SER A 208 9.08 -6.50 -12.41
N GLN A 209 9.88 -7.45 -11.92
CA GLN A 209 11.10 -7.93 -12.57
C GLN A 209 10.90 -9.26 -13.35
N ASN A 210 9.66 -9.77 -13.44
CA ASN A 210 9.33 -11.04 -14.06
C ASN A 210 10.11 -12.26 -13.49
N GLN A 211 10.43 -12.22 -12.19
CA GLN A 211 11.13 -13.29 -11.47
C GLN A 211 10.12 -14.36 -11.03
N ASN A 212 9.63 -15.17 -11.96
CA ASN A 212 8.49 -16.05 -11.76
C ASN A 212 8.65 -17.01 -10.56
N GLN A 213 9.80 -17.65 -10.41
CA GLN A 213 10.04 -18.56 -9.28
C GLN A 213 9.96 -17.85 -7.93
N GLN A 214 10.59 -16.69 -7.82
CA GLN A 214 10.56 -15.90 -6.58
C GLN A 214 9.17 -15.33 -6.31
N ARG A 215 8.47 -14.87 -7.36
CA ARG A 215 7.07 -14.43 -7.25
C ARG A 215 6.19 -15.53 -6.67
N ASP A 216 6.25 -16.75 -7.21
CA ASP A 216 5.42 -17.86 -6.78
C ASP A 216 5.74 -18.30 -5.34
N GLN A 217 7.01 -18.28 -4.95
CA GLN A 217 7.43 -18.49 -3.55
C GLN A 217 6.86 -17.41 -2.62
N MET A 218 6.94 -16.15 -3.01
CA MET A 218 6.42 -15.05 -2.20
C MET A 218 4.90 -15.06 -2.09
N ILE A 219 4.18 -15.47 -3.15
CA ILE A 219 2.72 -15.69 -3.09
C ILE A 219 2.40 -16.73 -2.01
N GLN A 220 3.05 -17.90 -2.04
CA GLN A 220 2.82 -18.96 -1.06
C GLN A 220 3.12 -18.49 0.37
N GLN A 221 4.24 -17.80 0.58
CA GLN A 221 4.60 -17.27 1.89
C GLN A 221 3.57 -16.25 2.39
N LEU A 222 3.16 -15.28 1.55
CA LEU A 222 2.19 -14.28 1.95
C LEU A 222 0.83 -14.92 2.26
N GLN A 223 0.39 -15.91 1.49
CA GLN A 223 -0.84 -16.65 1.75
C GLN A 223 -0.77 -17.44 3.06
N SER A 224 0.37 -18.07 3.39
CA SER A 224 0.54 -18.81 4.64
C SER A 224 0.51 -17.93 5.89
N LEU A 225 0.67 -16.63 5.74
CA LEU A 225 0.59 -15.63 6.82
C LEU A 225 -0.82 -15.05 7.00
N GLN A 226 -1.80 -15.48 6.21
CA GLN A 226 -3.19 -15.04 6.36
C GLN A 226 -3.78 -15.64 7.63
N HIS A 227 -4.43 -14.81 8.44
CA HIS A 227 -5.10 -15.26 9.66
C HIS A 227 -6.45 -15.91 9.37
N GLU A 228 -7.01 -16.61 10.38
CA GLU A 228 -8.30 -17.30 10.28
C GLU A 228 -9.47 -16.37 9.93
N ASP A 229 -9.41 -15.09 10.32
CA ASP A 229 -10.40 -14.07 9.97
C ASP A 229 -10.30 -13.56 8.53
N GLY A 230 -9.31 -14.01 7.75
CA GLY A 230 -9.09 -13.64 6.35
C GLY A 230 -8.22 -12.40 6.14
N GLY A 231 -7.73 -11.77 7.20
CA GLY A 231 -6.87 -10.60 7.15
C GLY A 231 -5.39 -10.90 7.40
N TRP A 232 -4.60 -9.84 7.38
CA TRP A 232 -3.20 -9.78 7.82
C TRP A 232 -3.03 -8.60 8.76
N GLY A 233 -2.22 -8.75 9.79
CA GLY A 233 -1.78 -7.63 10.62
C GLY A 233 -0.62 -6.86 9.98
N TRP A 234 -0.31 -5.67 10.49
CA TRP A 234 0.86 -4.92 10.03
C TRP A 234 2.18 -5.66 10.32
N LEU A 235 2.36 -6.20 11.53
CA LEU A 235 3.30 -7.32 11.75
C LEU A 235 2.56 -8.62 11.53
N THR A 236 3.24 -9.65 11.05
CA THR A 236 2.63 -10.97 10.80
C THR A 236 2.07 -11.63 12.07
N SER A 237 2.47 -11.17 13.24
CA SER A 237 1.97 -11.62 14.56
C SER A 237 0.92 -10.68 15.17
N ASP A 238 0.64 -9.53 14.56
CA ASP A 238 -0.40 -8.62 15.06
C ASP A 238 -1.78 -9.13 14.62
N PRO A 239 -2.85 -8.80 15.33
CA PRO A 239 -4.21 -9.02 14.84
C PRO A 239 -4.41 -8.38 13.46
N SER A 240 -5.28 -8.96 12.65
CA SER A 240 -5.61 -8.45 11.32
C SER A 240 -6.07 -7.01 11.36
N ASP A 241 -5.60 -6.22 10.40
CA ASP A 241 -6.01 -4.84 10.19
C ASP A 241 -6.09 -4.50 8.69
N ALA A 242 -6.70 -3.38 8.36
CA ALA A 242 -6.89 -2.98 6.97
C ALA A 242 -5.58 -2.56 6.28
N LEU A 243 -4.54 -2.20 7.04
CA LEU A 243 -3.24 -1.84 6.48
C LEU A 243 -2.51 -3.08 5.97
N GLY A 244 -2.35 -4.10 6.81
CA GLY A 244 -1.75 -5.37 6.41
C GLY A 244 -2.58 -6.09 5.35
N THR A 245 -3.90 -6.14 5.53
CA THR A 245 -4.81 -6.82 4.60
C THR A 245 -4.87 -6.12 3.24
N GLY A 246 -4.97 -4.79 3.21
CA GLY A 246 -4.98 -4.02 1.97
C GLY A 246 -3.70 -4.18 1.17
N MET A 247 -2.53 -4.11 1.84
CA MET A 247 -1.23 -4.36 1.22
C MET A 247 -1.14 -5.78 0.63
N ALA A 248 -1.52 -6.80 1.40
CA ALA A 248 -1.45 -8.20 0.96
C ALA A 248 -2.36 -8.45 -0.23
N LEU A 249 -3.62 -7.98 -0.17
CA LEU A 249 -4.59 -8.11 -1.26
C LEU A 249 -4.08 -7.45 -2.54
N PHE A 250 -3.60 -6.21 -2.44
CA PHE A 250 -3.01 -5.49 -3.57
C PHE A 250 -1.87 -6.28 -4.22
N ALA A 251 -0.91 -6.75 -3.42
CA ALA A 251 0.25 -7.46 -3.96
C ALA A 251 -0.11 -8.80 -4.58
N LEU A 252 -1.00 -9.59 -3.95
CA LEU A 252 -1.48 -10.86 -4.50
C LEU A 252 -2.19 -10.66 -5.84
N ARG A 253 -3.05 -9.65 -5.95
CA ARG A 253 -3.75 -9.34 -7.19
C ARG A 253 -2.79 -8.83 -8.28
N LYS A 254 -1.85 -7.94 -7.96
CA LYS A 254 -0.79 -7.50 -8.89
C LYS A 254 0.10 -8.65 -9.35
N ALA A 255 0.33 -9.64 -8.51
CA ALA A 255 1.07 -10.86 -8.88
C ALA A 255 0.25 -11.87 -9.70
N GLY A 256 -1.01 -11.58 -10.03
CA GLY A 256 -1.87 -12.40 -10.88
C GLY A 256 -2.61 -13.52 -10.14
N VAL A 257 -2.67 -13.49 -8.80
CA VAL A 257 -3.49 -14.46 -8.05
C VAL A 257 -4.95 -14.28 -8.43
N ASN A 258 -5.62 -15.38 -8.74
CA ASN A 258 -6.99 -15.37 -9.22
C ASN A 258 -7.96 -14.72 -8.20
N LEU A 259 -8.91 -13.94 -8.69
CA LEU A 259 -9.96 -13.31 -7.87
C LEU A 259 -10.76 -14.34 -7.08
N GLN A 260 -10.97 -15.55 -7.65
CA GLN A 260 -11.68 -16.65 -7.01
C GLN A 260 -10.83 -17.44 -6.00
N ALA A 261 -9.54 -17.15 -5.87
CA ALA A 261 -8.69 -17.80 -4.89
C ALA A 261 -9.19 -17.50 -3.46
N GLU A 262 -9.21 -18.50 -2.62
CA GLU A 262 -9.72 -18.37 -1.24
C GLU A 262 -9.06 -17.24 -0.45
N PRO A 263 -7.71 -17.05 -0.47
CA PRO A 263 -7.07 -15.96 0.26
C PRO A 263 -7.55 -14.58 -0.20
N VAL A 264 -7.82 -14.39 -1.50
CA VAL A 264 -8.32 -13.13 -2.06
C VAL A 264 -9.74 -12.87 -1.57
N ARG A 265 -10.65 -13.85 -1.71
CA ARG A 265 -12.05 -13.73 -1.27
C ARG A 265 -12.17 -13.42 0.22
N ARG A 266 -11.35 -14.10 1.05
CA ARG A 266 -11.33 -13.86 2.50
C ARG A 266 -10.85 -12.46 2.85
N ALA A 267 -9.83 -11.95 2.16
CA ALA A 267 -9.33 -10.59 2.33
C ALA A 267 -10.38 -9.52 1.95
N GLU A 268 -11.08 -9.72 0.83
CA GLU A 268 -12.19 -8.84 0.42
C GLU A 268 -13.28 -8.79 1.50
N ARG A 269 -13.73 -9.96 1.98
CA ARG A 269 -14.74 -10.04 3.05
C ARG A 269 -14.29 -9.35 4.33
N PHE A 270 -13.04 -9.57 4.75
CA PHE A 270 -12.48 -8.90 5.91
C PHE A 270 -12.56 -7.37 5.78
N LEU A 271 -12.13 -6.83 4.64
CA LEU A 271 -12.16 -5.39 4.41
C LEU A 271 -13.60 -4.86 4.37
N ILE A 272 -14.52 -5.52 3.66
CA ILE A 272 -15.91 -5.09 3.55
C ILE A 272 -16.61 -5.10 4.90
N SER A 273 -16.42 -6.17 5.70
CA SER A 273 -17.12 -6.36 6.98
C SER A 273 -16.59 -5.47 8.11
N THR A 274 -15.33 -5.02 8.02
CA THR A 274 -14.68 -4.24 9.08
C THR A 274 -14.65 -2.74 8.82
N GLN A 275 -15.19 -2.27 7.67
CA GLN A 275 -15.27 -0.87 7.33
C GLN A 275 -16.22 -0.11 8.26
N LYS A 276 -15.81 1.08 8.72
CA LYS A 276 -16.67 1.98 9.48
C LYS A 276 -17.65 2.74 8.57
N LYS A 277 -18.68 3.32 9.19
CA LYS A 277 -19.69 4.13 8.48
C LYS A 277 -19.08 5.36 7.78
N ASP A 278 -17.97 5.91 8.29
CA ASP A 278 -17.27 7.04 7.69
C ASP A 278 -16.33 6.65 6.53
N GLY A 279 -16.32 5.39 6.14
CA GLY A 279 -15.51 4.86 5.06
C GLY A 279 -14.07 4.50 5.45
N SER A 280 -13.67 4.70 6.70
CA SER A 280 -12.35 4.36 7.21
C SER A 280 -12.31 2.97 7.87
N TRP A 281 -11.10 2.50 8.21
CA TRP A 281 -10.87 1.31 9.03
C TRP A 281 -10.07 1.65 10.28
N PRO A 282 -10.41 1.05 11.44
CA PRO A 282 -9.62 1.21 12.65
C PRO A 282 -8.29 0.44 12.52
N VAL A 283 -7.17 1.14 12.63
CA VAL A 283 -5.84 0.55 12.57
C VAL A 283 -5.01 1.02 13.75
N LYS A 284 -4.36 0.10 14.46
CA LYS A 284 -3.42 0.42 15.54
C LYS A 284 -2.14 1.04 14.97
N GLY A 285 -1.48 1.87 15.78
CA GLY A 285 -0.28 2.56 15.35
C GLY A 285 0.86 1.62 14.97
N THR A 286 1.52 1.93 13.84
CA THR A 286 2.72 1.21 13.38
C THR A 286 3.98 1.60 14.13
N LYS A 287 3.98 2.74 14.86
CA LYS A 287 5.10 3.20 15.67
C LYS A 287 5.12 2.50 17.04
N ALA A 288 6.30 2.19 17.54
CA ALA A 288 6.48 1.51 18.82
C ALA A 288 5.74 2.19 19.98
N LYS A 289 5.74 3.53 20.03
CA LYS A 289 5.08 4.33 21.08
C LYS A 289 3.55 4.43 20.93
N LYS A 290 2.98 3.94 19.81
CA LYS A 290 1.54 4.08 19.49
C LYS A 290 0.88 2.73 19.15
N LYS A 291 1.59 1.63 19.29
CA LYS A 291 1.19 0.27 18.86
C LYS A 291 -0.10 -0.26 19.51
N ASP A 292 -0.43 0.25 20.69
CA ASP A 292 -1.55 -0.29 21.49
C ASP A 292 -2.85 0.50 21.33
N ARG A 293 -2.86 1.58 20.52
CA ARG A 293 -4.03 2.43 20.29
C ARG A 293 -4.28 2.67 18.81
N ILE A 294 -5.54 2.92 18.45
CA ILE A 294 -5.91 3.39 17.11
C ILE A 294 -5.19 4.72 16.86
N GLU A 295 -4.51 4.82 15.72
CA GLU A 295 -3.67 5.97 15.41
C GLU A 295 -4.03 6.52 14.02
N GLU A 296 -4.26 7.82 13.97
CA GLU A 296 -4.85 8.49 12.81
C GLU A 296 -4.04 8.30 11.51
N THR A 297 -2.70 8.29 11.58
CA THR A 297 -1.86 8.03 10.41
C THR A 297 -1.98 6.58 9.93
N ALA A 298 -2.04 5.63 10.88
CA ALA A 298 -2.23 4.21 10.56
C ALA A 298 -3.64 3.95 10.00
N VAL A 299 -4.68 4.59 10.54
CA VAL A 299 -6.04 4.57 10.00
C VAL A 299 -6.06 5.09 8.56
N TYR A 300 -5.37 6.19 8.30
CA TYR A 300 -5.29 6.76 6.96
C TYR A 300 -4.61 5.81 5.97
N TRP A 301 -3.44 5.27 6.33
CA TRP A 301 -2.73 4.30 5.50
C TRP A 301 -3.54 3.02 5.29
N GLY A 302 -4.16 2.50 6.34
CA GLY A 302 -5.04 1.34 6.22
C GLY A 302 -6.20 1.59 5.27
N THR A 303 -6.79 2.78 5.32
CA THR A 303 -7.89 3.15 4.42
C THR A 303 -7.43 3.24 2.96
N THR A 304 -6.31 3.90 2.68
CA THR A 304 -5.79 4.02 1.31
C THR A 304 -5.32 2.67 0.76
N TRP A 305 -4.68 1.82 1.57
CA TRP A 305 -4.28 0.49 1.14
C TRP A 305 -5.46 -0.48 0.95
N ALA A 306 -6.49 -0.39 1.81
CA ALA A 306 -7.72 -1.16 1.61
C ALA A 306 -8.39 -0.80 0.28
N VAL A 307 -8.46 0.49 -0.05
CA VAL A 307 -9.00 0.95 -1.34
C VAL A 307 -8.14 0.43 -2.50
N LEU A 308 -6.81 0.56 -2.44
CA LEU A 308 -5.92 0.05 -3.49
C LEU A 308 -6.09 -1.47 -3.69
N GLY A 309 -6.17 -2.25 -2.61
CA GLY A 309 -6.38 -3.70 -2.68
C GLY A 309 -7.73 -4.07 -3.27
N LEU A 310 -8.81 -3.38 -2.87
CA LEU A 310 -10.18 -3.62 -3.38
C LEU A 310 -10.33 -3.21 -4.84
N LEU A 311 -9.67 -2.15 -5.29
CA LEU A 311 -9.68 -1.73 -6.70
C LEU A 311 -9.10 -2.82 -7.62
N GLU A 312 -8.08 -3.54 -7.19
CA GLU A 312 -7.51 -4.66 -7.95
C GLU A 312 -8.46 -5.88 -8.05
N CYS A 313 -9.54 -5.89 -7.30
CA CYS A 313 -10.58 -6.91 -7.37
C CYS A 313 -11.74 -6.53 -8.29
N LEU A 314 -11.76 -5.32 -8.81
CA LEU A 314 -12.77 -4.87 -9.78
C LEU A 314 -12.37 -5.23 -11.22
N PRO A 315 -13.34 -5.45 -12.12
CA PRO A 315 -13.07 -5.53 -13.56
C PRO A 315 -12.37 -4.25 -14.05
N GLN A 316 -11.38 -4.44 -14.94
CA GLN A 316 -10.71 -3.34 -15.64
C GLN A 316 -11.51 -2.91 -16.87
#